data_b8bcd2487dbfdd3cd1ab2683445db086
#
_entry.id   b8bcd2487dbfdd3cd1ab2683445db086
#
_cell.length_a   1.000
_cell.length_b   1.000
_cell.length_c   1.000
_cell.angle_alpha   90.00
_cell.angle_beta   90.00
_cell.angle_gamma   90.00
#
_symmetry.space_group_name_H-M   'P 1'
#
loop_
_entity.id
_entity.type
_entity.pdbx_description
1 polymer ?
#
loop_
_entity_poly.entity_id
_entity_poly.type
_entity_poly.pdbx_seq_one_letter_code
_entity_poly.pdbx_strand_id
1 'polypeptide(L)'
;RDAAQQGFSNFFPCQFERLRLQSPRMDSYHQLIEQVDRLIEALSSRYAPHLVCRSGCSGCCHHHLSVFAVEAAAVQAAMEVLPESVRAKLTQQARDMLESEARGELVACPMLVDDRCAIYESRPLICRTQGLPLLIEAEDGGAEVDFCPLNFTAPEATNDLDEAHLVPLDDLNLKLALVNLQHCREQGIADDASGARQPMAQLILESRITSLESQI
;
A
#
# COMPACT_ATOMS: atom_id res chain seq x y z
N ARG A 1 25.03 -22.33 -15.12
CA ARG A 1 23.57 -22.21 -15.01
C ARG A 1 23.22 -22.36 -13.53
N ASP A 2 23.59 -21.44 -12.66
CA ASP A 2 23.14 -21.35 -11.27
C ASP A 2 24.03 -20.33 -10.56
N ALA A 3 23.84 -19.04 -10.87
CA ALA A 3 24.60 -17.96 -10.21
C ALA A 3 23.83 -16.62 -10.10
N ALA A 4 22.50 -16.67 -10.13
CA ALA A 4 21.68 -15.43 -10.10
C ALA A 4 20.67 -15.35 -8.95
N GLN A 5 20.71 -16.26 -7.96
CA GLN A 5 19.72 -16.29 -6.87
C GLN A 5 20.27 -16.00 -5.46
N GLN A 6 21.52 -15.60 -5.31
CA GLN A 6 22.11 -15.33 -3.98
C GLN A 6 22.55 -13.88 -3.85
N GLY A 7 21.64 -12.94 -3.66
CA GLY A 7 22.11 -11.56 -3.50
C GLY A 7 21.23 -10.57 -2.74
N PHE A 8 19.99 -10.89 -2.37
CA PHE A 8 19.11 -9.89 -1.76
C PHE A 8 18.31 -10.33 -0.53
N SER A 9 18.54 -11.53 -0.02
CA SER A 9 17.79 -12.05 1.13
C SER A 9 18.27 -11.56 2.51
N ASN A 10 19.41 -10.85 2.61
CA ASN A 10 20.05 -10.59 3.91
C ASN A 10 20.03 -9.13 4.38
N PHE A 11 19.30 -8.22 3.75
CA PHE A 11 19.43 -6.81 4.14
C PHE A 11 18.28 -6.24 5.02
N PHE A 12 17.16 -6.95 5.23
CA PHE A 12 16.00 -6.35 5.90
C PHE A 12 15.22 -7.13 6.98
N PRO A 13 15.59 -8.29 7.53
CA PRO A 13 14.70 -8.98 8.48
C PRO A 13 14.72 -8.44 9.92
N CYS A 14 15.79 -7.77 10.36
CA CYS A 14 16.02 -7.61 11.80
C CYS A 14 15.58 -6.26 12.40
N GLN A 15 15.36 -5.22 11.58
CA GLN A 15 14.97 -3.90 12.09
C GLN A 15 13.45 -3.68 12.15
N PHE A 16 12.69 -4.33 11.28
CA PHE A 16 11.23 -4.20 11.24
C PHE A 16 10.54 -4.83 12.45
N GLU A 17 11.07 -5.92 12.98
CA GLU A 17 10.53 -6.57 14.17
C GLU A 17 10.68 -5.72 15.44
N ARG A 18 11.70 -4.85 15.48
CA ARG A 18 11.89 -3.90 16.60
C ARG A 18 10.92 -2.71 16.55
N LEU A 19 10.48 -2.29 15.37
CA LEU A 19 9.50 -1.20 15.22
C LEU A 19 8.08 -1.65 15.59
N ARG A 20 7.73 -2.93 15.38
CA ARG A 20 6.46 -3.52 15.82
C ARG A 20 6.24 -3.45 17.33
N LEU A 21 7.31 -3.39 18.12
CA LEU A 21 7.24 -3.43 19.59
C LEU A 21 7.12 -2.05 20.27
N GLN A 22 7.07 -0.95 19.52
CA GLN A 22 7.22 0.38 20.13
C GLN A 22 5.98 1.28 20.13
N SER A 23 4.82 0.86 19.60
CA SER A 23 3.61 1.67 19.69
C SER A 23 2.35 0.82 19.89
N PRO A 24 1.82 0.73 21.13
CA PRO A 24 0.50 0.12 21.39
C PRO A 24 -0.65 0.74 20.58
N ARG A 25 -0.43 1.93 20.02
CA ARG A 25 -1.41 2.72 19.28
C ARG A 25 -1.69 2.25 17.84
N MET A 26 -0.89 1.30 17.33
CA MET A 26 -1.01 0.78 15.96
C MET A 26 -1.45 -0.70 15.91
N ASP A 27 -1.75 -1.30 17.06
CA ASP A 27 -2.00 -2.74 17.14
C ASP A 27 -3.19 -3.18 16.28
N SER A 28 -4.29 -2.42 16.28
CA SER A 28 -5.48 -2.75 15.48
C SER A 28 -5.18 -2.66 13.97
N TYR A 29 -4.38 -1.70 13.54
CA TYR A 29 -3.97 -1.58 12.14
C TYR A 29 -3.04 -2.73 11.73
N HIS A 30 -2.04 -3.06 12.54
CA HIS A 30 -1.15 -4.19 12.27
C HIS A 30 -1.91 -5.52 12.21
N GLN A 31 -2.87 -5.75 13.11
CA GLN A 31 -3.73 -6.94 13.07
C GLN A 31 -4.56 -7.01 11.80
N LEU A 32 -5.12 -5.88 11.35
CA LEU A 32 -5.85 -5.81 10.08
C LEU A 32 -4.91 -6.16 8.91
N ILE A 33 -3.74 -5.56 8.85
CA ILE A 33 -2.75 -5.82 7.79
C ILE A 33 -2.31 -7.29 7.78
N GLU A 34 -2.07 -7.90 8.92
CA GLU A 34 -1.74 -9.33 9.02
C GLU A 34 -2.89 -10.24 8.52
N GLN A 35 -4.14 -9.86 8.76
CA GLN A 35 -5.30 -10.59 8.23
C GLN A 35 -5.37 -10.46 6.70
N VAL A 36 -5.16 -9.24 6.19
CA VAL A 36 -5.11 -8.97 4.75
C VAL A 36 -3.98 -9.75 4.10
N ASP A 37 -2.77 -9.72 4.65
CA ASP A 37 -1.61 -10.41 4.08
C ASP A 37 -1.84 -11.94 4.00
N ARG A 38 -2.47 -12.55 5.03
CA ARG A 38 -2.84 -13.98 4.97
C ARG A 38 -3.87 -14.27 3.88
N LEU A 39 -4.87 -13.40 3.71
CA LEU A 39 -5.84 -13.53 2.63
C LEU A 39 -5.16 -13.43 1.26
N ILE A 40 -4.31 -12.43 1.06
CA ILE A 40 -3.59 -12.19 -0.19
C ILE A 40 -2.65 -13.35 -0.52
N GLU A 41 -1.96 -13.92 0.46
CA GLU A 41 -1.10 -15.10 0.28
C GLU A 41 -1.91 -16.33 -0.17
N ALA A 42 -3.04 -16.58 0.48
CA ALA A 42 -3.93 -17.69 0.11
C ALA A 42 -4.48 -17.54 -1.32
N LEU A 43 -4.98 -16.33 -1.67
CA LEU A 43 -5.51 -16.05 -3.01
C LEU A 43 -4.41 -16.05 -4.08
N SER A 44 -3.22 -15.52 -3.77
CA SER A 44 -2.08 -15.56 -4.68
C SER A 44 -1.65 -17.00 -4.98
N SER A 45 -1.68 -17.87 -3.98
CA SER A 45 -1.37 -19.29 -4.16
C SER A 45 -2.45 -19.98 -5.02
N ARG A 46 -3.73 -19.68 -4.78
CA ARG A 46 -4.85 -20.24 -5.56
C ARG A 46 -4.79 -19.84 -7.03
N TYR A 47 -4.56 -18.56 -7.28
CA TYR A 47 -4.57 -18.00 -8.63
C TYR A 47 -3.19 -17.92 -9.29
N ALA A 48 -2.17 -18.56 -8.71
CA ALA A 48 -0.80 -18.51 -9.22
C ALA A 48 -0.66 -18.77 -10.73
N PRO A 49 -1.42 -19.69 -11.37
CA PRO A 49 -1.34 -19.89 -12.82
C PRO A 49 -1.82 -18.71 -13.66
N HIS A 50 -2.62 -17.81 -13.08
CA HIS A 50 -3.26 -16.68 -13.77
C HIS A 50 -2.60 -15.35 -13.43
N LEU A 51 -1.64 -15.31 -12.50
CA LEU A 51 -0.97 -14.09 -12.04
C LEU A 51 0.39 -13.93 -12.69
N VAL A 52 0.65 -12.76 -13.26
CA VAL A 52 1.98 -12.37 -13.77
C VAL A 52 2.73 -11.45 -12.81
N CYS A 53 2.13 -11.14 -11.66
CA CYS A 53 2.71 -10.28 -10.62
C CYS A 53 4.06 -10.86 -10.13
N ARG A 54 5.11 -10.04 -10.18
CA ARG A 54 6.46 -10.39 -9.72
C ARG A 54 7.23 -9.15 -9.29
N SER A 55 8.37 -9.34 -8.65
CA SER A 55 9.27 -8.22 -8.35
C SER A 55 9.61 -7.43 -9.62
N GLY A 56 9.46 -6.11 -9.59
CA GLY A 56 9.62 -5.22 -10.74
C GLY A 56 8.35 -5.04 -11.60
N CYS A 57 7.22 -5.69 -11.26
CA CYS A 57 5.93 -5.35 -11.82
C CYS A 57 5.38 -4.12 -11.08
N SER A 58 5.28 -2.99 -11.75
CA SER A 58 4.90 -1.69 -11.17
C SER A 58 3.68 -1.05 -11.85
N GLY A 59 2.98 -1.76 -12.74
CA GLY A 59 1.84 -1.20 -13.48
C GLY A 59 0.74 -0.62 -12.58
N CYS A 60 0.45 -1.26 -11.45
CA CYS A 60 -0.52 -0.78 -10.46
C CYS A 60 -0.01 0.41 -9.60
N CYS A 61 1.25 0.81 -9.76
CA CYS A 61 1.82 1.96 -9.05
C CYS A 61 1.69 3.28 -9.84
N HIS A 62 0.85 3.35 -10.88
CA HIS A 62 0.61 4.54 -11.68
C HIS A 62 -0.78 5.14 -11.39
N HIS A 63 -1.05 5.40 -10.12
CA HIS A 63 -2.29 6.01 -9.64
C HIS A 63 -1.99 7.06 -8.58
N HIS A 64 -2.81 8.12 -8.54
CA HIS A 64 -2.78 9.09 -7.45
C HIS A 64 -3.39 8.45 -6.20
N LEU A 65 -2.54 8.06 -5.27
CA LEU A 65 -2.95 7.37 -4.05
C LEU A 65 -3.10 8.37 -2.90
N SER A 66 -4.22 8.27 -2.19
CA SER A 66 -4.43 8.92 -0.90
C SER A 66 -4.72 7.87 0.18
N VAL A 67 -4.27 8.14 1.40
CA VAL A 67 -4.31 7.22 2.52
C VAL A 67 -5.00 7.82 3.73
N PHE A 68 -5.54 6.99 4.60
CA PHE A 68 -6.05 7.43 5.90
C PHE A 68 -4.92 7.77 6.88
N ALA A 69 -5.23 8.48 7.96
CA ALA A 69 -4.26 8.90 8.97
C ALA A 69 -3.48 7.71 9.57
N VAL A 70 -4.12 6.58 9.82
CA VAL A 70 -3.45 5.38 10.35
C VAL A 70 -2.46 4.78 9.34
N GLU A 71 -2.79 4.78 8.06
CA GLU A 71 -1.87 4.34 7.01
C GLU A 71 -0.73 5.34 6.83
N ALA A 72 -1.05 6.65 6.89
CA ALA A 72 -0.06 7.72 6.83
C ALA A 72 0.99 7.57 7.93
N ALA A 73 0.56 7.29 9.17
CA ALA A 73 1.48 7.04 10.29
C ALA A 73 2.40 5.82 10.03
N ALA A 74 1.88 4.73 9.46
CA ALA A 74 2.68 3.56 9.11
C ALA A 74 3.69 3.86 8.00
N VAL A 75 3.28 4.62 6.98
CA VAL A 75 4.16 5.06 5.88
C VAL A 75 5.27 5.98 6.40
N GLN A 76 4.94 6.94 7.26
CA GLN A 76 5.92 7.86 7.86
C GLN A 76 6.96 7.08 8.69
N ALA A 77 6.52 6.17 9.55
CA ALA A 77 7.41 5.32 10.34
C ALA A 77 8.35 4.48 9.45
N ALA A 78 7.84 3.95 8.32
CA ALA A 78 8.67 3.24 7.36
C ALA A 78 9.69 4.15 6.66
N MET A 79 9.31 5.39 6.36
CA MET A 79 10.23 6.37 5.74
C MET A 79 11.37 6.79 6.67
N GLU A 80 11.13 6.88 7.98
CA GLU A 80 12.15 7.28 8.97
C GLU A 80 13.36 6.36 8.97
N VAL A 81 13.16 5.07 8.68
CA VAL A 81 14.24 4.07 8.69
C VAL A 81 14.93 3.91 7.32
N LEU A 82 14.45 4.60 6.27
CA LEU A 82 15.11 4.58 4.98
C LEU A 82 16.41 5.40 4.98
N PRO A 83 17.40 4.99 4.17
CA PRO A 83 18.61 5.80 3.95
C PRO A 83 18.26 7.21 3.45
N GLU A 84 19.02 8.22 3.89
CA GLU A 84 18.77 9.62 3.50
C GLU A 84 18.77 9.83 1.97
N SER A 85 19.63 9.12 1.24
CA SER A 85 19.67 9.18 -0.22
C SER A 85 18.36 8.70 -0.85
N VAL A 86 17.73 7.67 -0.27
CA VAL A 86 16.43 7.17 -0.72
C VAL A 86 15.34 8.19 -0.39
N ARG A 87 15.29 8.68 0.85
CA ARG A 87 14.32 9.73 1.26
C ARG A 87 14.39 10.97 0.37
N ALA A 88 15.61 11.41 0.02
CA ALA A 88 15.81 12.54 -0.89
C ALA A 88 15.22 12.27 -2.29
N LYS A 89 15.42 11.05 -2.83
CA LYS A 89 14.84 10.63 -4.10
C LYS A 89 13.31 10.63 -4.04
N LEU A 90 12.71 10.03 -2.99
CA LEU A 90 11.24 10.01 -2.80
C LEU A 90 10.67 11.42 -2.71
N THR A 91 11.37 12.32 -2.00
CA THR A 91 10.94 13.72 -1.86
C THR A 91 10.94 14.44 -3.22
N GLN A 92 11.95 14.21 -4.08
CA GLN A 92 11.96 14.79 -5.42
C GLN A 92 10.81 14.21 -6.27
N GLN A 93 10.63 12.89 -6.26
CA GLN A 93 9.53 12.22 -6.97
C GLN A 93 8.15 12.72 -6.51
N ALA A 94 7.98 13.02 -5.21
CA ALA A 94 6.74 13.57 -4.69
C ALA A 94 6.45 14.99 -5.23
N ARG A 95 7.48 15.84 -5.38
CA ARG A 95 7.33 17.17 -6.01
C ARG A 95 6.95 17.03 -7.48
N ASP A 96 7.69 16.19 -8.20
CA ASP A 96 7.45 15.95 -9.64
C ASP A 96 6.03 15.41 -9.86
N MET A 97 5.53 14.55 -8.96
CA MET A 97 4.16 14.04 -9.00
C MET A 97 3.13 15.16 -8.84
N LEU A 98 3.28 16.05 -7.86
CA LEU A 98 2.33 17.15 -7.66
C LEU A 98 2.32 18.13 -8.84
N GLU A 99 3.49 18.40 -9.46
CA GLU A 99 3.57 19.22 -10.64
C GLU A 99 2.88 18.55 -11.85
N SER A 100 3.03 17.24 -12.01
CA SER A 100 2.40 16.47 -13.09
C SER A 100 0.90 16.35 -12.89
N GLU A 101 0.45 16.14 -11.64
CA GLU A 101 -0.96 16.12 -11.28
C GLU A 101 -1.66 17.46 -11.64
N ALA A 102 -0.99 18.59 -11.36
CA ALA A 102 -1.50 19.90 -11.73
C ALA A 102 -1.66 20.09 -13.26
N ARG A 103 -0.94 19.27 -14.08
CA ARG A 103 -1.07 19.22 -15.53
C ARG A 103 -2.04 18.13 -16.03
N GLY A 104 -2.64 17.37 -15.12
CA GLY A 104 -3.52 16.23 -15.45
C GLY A 104 -2.76 15.01 -16.01
N GLU A 105 -1.47 14.89 -15.72
CA GLU A 105 -0.63 13.78 -16.17
C GLU A 105 -0.63 12.66 -15.13
N LEU A 106 -0.75 11.42 -15.58
CA LEU A 106 -0.63 10.25 -14.73
C LEU A 106 0.84 9.84 -14.63
N VAL A 107 1.37 9.81 -13.42
CA VAL A 107 2.77 9.46 -13.14
C VAL A 107 2.88 8.32 -12.13
N ALA A 108 4.07 7.75 -12.04
CA ALA A 108 4.36 6.68 -11.09
C ALA A 108 4.26 7.18 -9.64
N CYS A 109 3.82 6.30 -8.74
CA CYS A 109 3.81 6.54 -7.30
C CYS A 109 5.20 7.01 -6.82
N PRO A 110 5.29 8.07 -5.99
CA PRO A 110 6.57 8.61 -5.54
C PRO A 110 7.37 7.66 -4.64
N MET A 111 6.76 6.56 -4.17
CA MET A 111 7.47 5.49 -3.44
C MET A 111 8.20 4.50 -4.35
N LEU A 112 8.11 4.64 -5.67
CA LEU A 112 8.72 3.71 -6.62
C LEU A 112 10.18 4.07 -6.86
N VAL A 113 11.08 3.13 -6.58
CA VAL A 113 12.52 3.23 -6.83
C VAL A 113 12.95 2.00 -7.62
N ASP A 114 13.41 2.18 -8.84
CA ASP A 114 13.85 1.12 -9.73
C ASP A 114 12.81 -0.02 -9.85
N ASP A 115 11.55 0.36 -10.16
CA ASP A 115 10.36 -0.51 -10.28
C ASP A 115 10.00 -1.29 -9.00
N ARG A 116 10.45 -0.81 -7.84
CA ARG A 116 10.13 -1.42 -6.54
C ARG A 116 9.65 -0.38 -5.55
N CYS A 117 8.65 -0.72 -4.76
CA CYS A 117 8.19 0.14 -3.67
C CYS A 117 9.26 0.23 -2.58
N ALA A 118 9.72 1.43 -2.24
CA ALA A 118 10.72 1.66 -1.19
C ALA A 118 10.23 1.24 0.21
N ILE A 119 8.91 1.19 0.41
CA ILE A 119 8.25 0.81 1.67
C ILE A 119 7.36 -0.43 1.48
N TYR A 120 7.79 -1.42 0.68
CA TYR A 120 6.95 -2.54 0.26
C TYR A 120 6.21 -3.24 1.41
N GLU A 121 6.89 -3.47 2.53
CA GLU A 121 6.31 -4.14 3.70
C GLU A 121 5.29 -3.25 4.45
N SER A 122 5.42 -1.93 4.32
CA SER A 122 4.51 -0.95 4.93
C SER A 122 3.57 -0.29 3.93
N ARG A 123 3.40 -0.90 2.74
CA ARG A 123 2.48 -0.38 1.73
C ARG A 123 1.04 -0.34 2.27
N PRO A 124 0.24 0.66 1.87
CA PRO A 124 -1.17 0.78 2.22
C PRO A 124 -1.99 -0.45 1.84
N LEU A 125 -3.16 -0.62 2.47
CA LEU A 125 -4.05 -1.77 2.27
C LEU A 125 -4.37 -1.98 0.78
N ILE A 126 -4.76 -0.93 0.07
CA ILE A 126 -5.10 -1.01 -1.35
C ILE A 126 -3.93 -1.50 -2.22
N CYS A 127 -2.68 -1.15 -1.87
CA CYS A 127 -1.51 -1.64 -2.59
C CYS A 127 -1.27 -3.14 -2.40
N ARG A 128 -1.78 -3.72 -1.30
CA ARG A 128 -1.64 -5.14 -1.00
C ARG A 128 -2.60 -6.00 -1.80
N THR A 129 -3.79 -5.44 -2.11
CA THR A 129 -4.85 -6.16 -2.85
C THR A 129 -4.66 -6.11 -4.37
N GLN A 130 -3.79 -5.22 -4.85
CA GLN A 130 -3.59 -5.02 -6.30
C GLN A 130 -3.13 -6.30 -7.02
N GLY A 131 -3.73 -6.51 -8.19
CA GLY A 131 -3.45 -7.66 -9.05
C GLY A 131 -4.39 -8.84 -8.84
N LEU A 132 -4.95 -9.01 -7.65
CA LEU A 132 -5.92 -10.06 -7.34
C LEU A 132 -7.34 -9.67 -7.75
N PRO A 133 -8.25 -10.64 -7.92
CA PRO A 133 -9.65 -10.35 -8.21
C PRO A 133 -10.33 -9.73 -6.98
N LEU A 134 -10.83 -8.52 -7.16
CA LEU A 134 -11.51 -7.71 -6.16
C LEU A 134 -13.01 -7.86 -6.34
N LEU A 135 -13.73 -8.10 -5.27
CA LEU A 135 -15.18 -7.99 -5.21
C LEU A 135 -15.53 -6.57 -4.75
N ILE A 136 -16.23 -5.83 -5.58
CA ILE A 136 -16.67 -4.45 -5.31
C ILE A 136 -18.17 -4.32 -5.50
N GLU A 137 -18.81 -3.44 -4.74
CA GLU A 137 -20.21 -3.11 -4.92
C GLU A 137 -20.36 -2.17 -6.13
N ALA A 138 -21.18 -2.58 -7.10
CA ALA A 138 -21.48 -1.76 -8.26
C ALA A 138 -22.48 -0.65 -7.93
N GLU A 139 -22.52 0.42 -8.75
CA GLU A 139 -23.39 1.58 -8.53
C GLU A 139 -24.90 1.22 -8.51
N ASP A 140 -25.29 0.14 -9.15
CA ASP A 140 -26.68 -0.38 -9.19
C ASP A 140 -27.01 -1.31 -8.00
N GLY A 141 -26.06 -1.49 -7.05
CA GLY A 141 -26.19 -2.38 -5.90
C GLY A 141 -25.90 -3.85 -6.23
N GLY A 142 -25.41 -4.14 -7.44
CA GLY A 142 -24.88 -5.45 -7.80
C GLY A 142 -23.46 -5.68 -7.29
N ALA A 143 -22.89 -6.83 -7.65
CA ALA A 143 -21.48 -7.14 -7.38
C ALA A 143 -20.69 -7.12 -8.69
N GLU A 144 -19.53 -6.52 -8.67
CA GLU A 144 -18.60 -6.45 -9.80
C GLU A 144 -17.24 -7.04 -9.40
N VAL A 145 -16.56 -7.65 -10.36
CA VAL A 145 -15.21 -8.21 -10.16
C VAL A 145 -14.24 -7.44 -11.02
N ASP A 146 -13.26 -6.79 -10.36
CA ASP A 146 -12.15 -6.11 -11.02
C ASP A 146 -10.82 -6.79 -10.71
N PHE A 147 -9.90 -6.80 -11.66
CA PHE A 147 -8.53 -7.32 -11.48
C PHE A 147 -7.56 -6.67 -12.47
N CYS A 148 -6.26 -6.83 -12.21
CA CYS A 148 -5.24 -6.31 -13.11
C CYS A 148 -5.39 -6.90 -14.52
N PRO A 149 -5.44 -6.07 -15.59
CA PRO A 149 -5.63 -6.54 -16.96
C PRO A 149 -4.46 -7.38 -17.49
N LEU A 150 -3.33 -7.43 -16.79
CA LEU A 150 -2.21 -8.31 -17.11
C LEU A 150 -2.39 -9.73 -16.55
N ASN A 151 -3.33 -9.90 -15.60
CA ASN A 151 -3.65 -11.18 -14.99
C ASN A 151 -4.90 -11.78 -15.68
N PHE A 152 -5.14 -13.06 -15.49
CA PHE A 152 -6.32 -13.76 -16.04
C PHE A 152 -6.52 -13.59 -17.55
N THR A 153 -5.44 -13.49 -18.31
CA THR A 153 -5.47 -13.22 -19.76
C THR A 153 -5.80 -14.44 -20.63
N ALA A 154 -5.73 -15.66 -20.08
CA ALA A 154 -6.14 -16.85 -20.81
C ALA A 154 -7.68 -16.88 -20.98
N PRO A 155 -8.21 -17.40 -22.11
CA PRO A 155 -9.66 -17.35 -22.42
C PRO A 155 -10.57 -17.93 -21.34
N GLU A 156 -10.10 -18.92 -20.58
CA GLU A 156 -10.86 -19.62 -19.54
C GLU A 156 -10.44 -19.22 -18.11
N ALA A 157 -9.47 -18.30 -17.96
CA ALA A 157 -8.91 -17.95 -16.67
C ALA A 157 -9.95 -17.39 -15.68
N THR A 158 -10.96 -16.69 -16.19
CA THR A 158 -12.06 -16.13 -15.38
C THR A 158 -13.08 -17.17 -14.92
N ASN A 159 -13.10 -18.37 -15.52
CA ASN A 159 -13.98 -19.45 -15.07
C ASN A 159 -13.62 -19.99 -13.69
N ASP A 160 -12.36 -19.78 -13.26
CA ASP A 160 -11.86 -20.18 -11.96
C ASP A 160 -12.20 -19.17 -10.85
N LEU A 161 -12.78 -18.01 -11.21
CA LEU A 161 -13.21 -17.01 -10.23
C LEU A 161 -14.45 -17.49 -9.51
N ASP A 162 -14.39 -17.47 -8.20
CA ASP A 162 -15.44 -17.88 -7.29
C ASP A 162 -15.57 -16.81 -6.21
N GLU A 163 -16.78 -16.33 -5.96
CA GLU A 163 -17.06 -15.24 -5.02
C GLU A 163 -16.43 -15.45 -3.64
N ALA A 164 -16.42 -16.70 -3.16
CA ALA A 164 -15.78 -17.04 -1.88
C ALA A 164 -14.25 -16.86 -1.87
N HIS A 165 -13.65 -16.67 -3.04
CA HIS A 165 -12.21 -16.53 -3.25
C HIS A 165 -11.84 -15.20 -3.93
N LEU A 166 -12.67 -14.18 -3.78
CA LEU A 166 -12.37 -12.80 -4.17
C LEU A 166 -11.91 -11.98 -2.97
N VAL A 167 -11.20 -10.89 -3.23
CA VAL A 167 -10.87 -9.93 -2.19
C VAL A 167 -12.10 -9.05 -1.92
N PRO A 168 -12.73 -9.12 -0.75
CA PRO A 168 -13.93 -8.32 -0.44
C PRO A 168 -13.51 -6.87 -0.13
N LEU A 169 -13.29 -6.06 -1.17
CA LEU A 169 -12.63 -4.76 -1.04
C LEU A 169 -13.42 -3.78 -0.17
N ASP A 170 -14.76 -3.76 -0.30
CA ASP A 170 -15.60 -2.83 0.47
C ASP A 170 -15.61 -3.18 1.95
N ASP A 171 -15.65 -4.47 2.30
CA ASP A 171 -15.50 -4.93 3.69
C ASP A 171 -14.13 -4.56 4.28
N LEU A 172 -13.07 -4.69 3.48
CA LEU A 172 -11.73 -4.31 3.93
C LEU A 172 -11.61 -2.80 4.10
N ASN A 173 -12.20 -2.01 3.21
CA ASN A 173 -12.25 -0.54 3.32
C ASN A 173 -13.05 -0.10 4.56
N LEU A 174 -14.17 -0.76 4.85
CA LEU A 174 -14.95 -0.47 6.06
C LEU A 174 -14.14 -0.78 7.33
N LYS A 175 -13.47 -1.94 7.39
CA LYS A 175 -12.60 -2.30 8.52
C LYS A 175 -11.46 -1.30 8.69
N LEU A 176 -10.83 -0.88 7.57
CA LEU A 176 -9.78 0.14 7.60
C LEU A 176 -10.31 1.48 8.12
N ALA A 177 -11.51 1.90 7.69
CA ALA A 177 -12.12 3.14 8.17
C ALA A 177 -12.41 3.10 9.68
N LEU A 178 -12.86 1.96 10.22
CA LEU A 178 -13.09 1.76 11.67
C LEU A 178 -11.78 1.82 12.46
N VAL A 179 -10.75 1.16 11.97
CA VAL A 179 -9.40 1.20 12.58
C VAL A 179 -8.83 2.60 12.53
N ASN A 180 -9.03 3.33 11.42
CA ASN A 180 -8.61 4.71 11.29
C ASN A 180 -9.37 5.65 12.26
N LEU A 181 -10.68 5.47 12.42
CA LEU A 181 -11.46 6.25 13.39
C LEU A 181 -10.94 6.06 14.82
N GLN A 182 -10.62 4.82 15.20
CA GLN A 182 -9.99 4.55 16.50
C GLN A 182 -8.65 5.27 16.61
N HIS A 183 -7.78 5.15 15.61
CA HIS A 183 -6.48 5.82 15.57
C HIS A 183 -6.64 7.34 15.69
N CYS A 184 -7.56 7.96 14.94
CA CYS A 184 -7.82 9.40 15.00
C CYS A 184 -8.23 9.85 16.40
N ARG A 185 -9.11 9.12 17.07
CA ARG A 185 -9.50 9.41 18.46
C ARG A 185 -8.34 9.35 19.44
N GLU A 186 -7.46 8.36 19.28
CA GLU A 186 -6.24 8.22 20.10
C GLU A 186 -5.23 9.37 19.85
N GLN A 187 -5.27 9.97 18.66
CA GLN A 187 -4.45 11.15 18.29
C GLN A 187 -5.15 12.49 18.60
N GLY A 188 -6.39 12.48 19.12
CA GLY A 188 -7.16 13.71 19.37
C GLY A 188 -7.70 14.39 18.10
N ILE A 189 -7.77 13.66 17.00
CA ILE A 189 -8.40 14.11 15.76
C ILE A 189 -9.91 13.93 15.88
N ALA A 190 -10.68 14.95 15.55
CA ALA A 190 -12.14 14.92 15.65
C ALA A 190 -12.76 13.89 14.67
N ASP A 191 -13.86 13.27 15.07
CA ASP A 191 -14.49 12.17 14.31
C ASP A 191 -14.94 12.63 12.89
N ASP A 192 -15.38 13.86 12.73
CA ASP A 192 -15.77 14.44 11.43
C ASP A 192 -14.58 14.65 10.48
N ALA A 193 -13.36 14.76 11.01
CA ALA A 193 -12.13 14.85 10.24
C ALA A 193 -11.50 13.47 9.95
N SER A 194 -11.95 12.40 10.61
CA SER A 194 -11.37 11.07 10.48
C SER A 194 -11.52 10.45 9.09
N GLY A 195 -12.50 10.90 8.30
CA GLY A 195 -12.71 10.49 6.92
C GLY A 195 -11.74 11.11 5.91
N ALA A 196 -10.95 12.10 6.31
CA ALA A 196 -9.99 12.76 5.44
C ALA A 196 -8.89 11.79 4.99
N ARG A 197 -8.53 11.87 3.71
CA ARG A 197 -7.40 11.13 3.13
C ARG A 197 -6.31 12.09 2.71
N GLN A 198 -5.08 11.73 2.97
CA GLN A 198 -3.90 12.51 2.61
C GLN A 198 -3.25 11.93 1.35
N PRO A 199 -3.03 12.75 0.30
CA PRO A 199 -2.29 12.30 -0.88
C PRO A 199 -0.87 11.85 -0.53
N MET A 200 -0.42 10.74 -1.10
CA MET A 200 0.89 10.15 -0.81
C MET A 200 2.05 11.12 -1.06
N ALA A 201 1.97 11.92 -2.11
CA ALA A 201 3.00 12.91 -2.41
C ALA A 201 3.10 14.00 -1.33
N GLN A 202 1.95 14.50 -0.81
CA GLN A 202 1.93 15.47 0.28
C GLN A 202 2.49 14.87 1.57
N LEU A 203 2.10 13.64 1.90
CA LEU A 203 2.59 12.92 3.07
C LEU A 203 4.14 12.83 3.09
N ILE A 204 4.76 12.52 1.95
CA ILE A 204 6.22 12.46 1.83
C ILE A 204 6.86 13.82 2.09
N LEU A 205 6.27 14.90 1.59
CA LEU A 205 6.84 16.24 1.75
C LEU A 205 6.70 16.74 3.19
N GLU A 206 5.59 16.46 3.87
CA GLU A 206 5.34 16.87 5.25
C GLU A 206 6.22 16.11 6.24
N SER A 207 6.53 14.84 6.01
CA SER A 207 7.40 14.04 6.88
C SER A 207 8.83 14.59 7.02
N ARG A 208 9.28 15.44 6.11
CA ARG A 208 10.56 16.15 6.20
C ARG A 208 10.54 17.38 7.09
N ILE A 209 9.41 18.07 7.17
CA ILE A 209 9.29 19.31 7.95
C ILE A 209 9.42 18.98 9.43
N THR A 210 8.77 17.92 9.90
CA THR A 210 8.86 17.46 11.30
C THR A 210 10.24 16.98 11.70
N SER A 211 11.03 16.41 10.78
CA SER A 211 12.41 15.97 11.05
C SER A 211 13.40 17.12 11.21
N LEU A 212 13.16 18.27 10.59
CA LEU A 212 14.00 19.46 10.72
C LEU A 212 13.71 20.23 12.00
N GLU A 213 12.44 20.29 12.42
CA GLU A 213 12.02 20.97 13.66
C GLU A 213 12.48 20.22 14.92
N SER A 214 12.66 18.90 14.87
CA SER A 214 13.14 18.08 15.99
C SER A 214 14.67 18.12 16.18
N GLN A 215 15.41 18.81 15.30
CA GLN A 215 16.86 18.97 15.36
C GLN A 215 17.30 20.39 15.82
N ILE A 216 16.37 21.27 16.16
CA ILE A 216 16.59 22.61 16.72
C ILE A 216 16.21 22.62 18.21
#